data_8cdfae97af53934ec503ce8e036421b7
#
_entry.id   8cdfae97af53934ec503ce8e036421b7
#
_cell.length_a   1.000
_cell.length_b   1.000
_cell.length_c   1.000
_cell.angle_alpha   90.00
_cell.angle_beta   90.00
_cell.angle_gamma   90.00
#
_symmetry.space_group_name_H-M   'P 1'
#
loop_
_entity.id
_entity.type
_entity.pdbx_description
1 polymer ?
#
loop_
_entity_poly.entity_id
_entity_poly.type
_entity_poly.pdbx_seq_one_letter_code
_entity_poly.pdbx_strand_id
1 'polypeptide(L)'
;MSERASGSGPAGFPAVSFVMPAYNEEAIVGQTIRRVLGAFGNAGIPLQLVVVDNGSRDRTGEIIRQLAQEHPQITPVRVEKNVGYGSGILSGIPACVAPWVGVIPADGQVDAEDAVRLFEDAVASGLPVLAKARRRFRMDGPSRKVVSIAYNLFFRSLFPGVQSMDINGLPKLMPRDVILRMELTSKQWLLDPEIMIKANYLGVRVLEYNCFARMRGNGLSHVKATTCWEFFAALLRFRFSGEFSAWRRRVGASPTLTAPEPTTRASLT
;
A
#
# COMPACT_ATOMS: atom_id res chain seq x y z
N MET A 1 -10.57 31.27 -5.93
CA MET A 1 -9.35 31.01 -5.13
C MET A 1 -9.75 29.95 -4.09
N SER A 2 -9.38 28.71 -4.33
CA SER A 2 -9.74 27.57 -3.46
C SER A 2 -8.66 27.44 -2.39
N GLU A 3 -9.01 27.69 -1.12
CA GLU A 3 -8.12 27.46 0.03
C GLU A 3 -7.78 25.98 0.14
N ARG A 4 -6.51 25.68 -0.01
CA ARG A 4 -5.97 24.34 0.23
C ARG A 4 -6.03 24.05 1.73
N ALA A 5 -6.80 23.04 2.14
CA ALA A 5 -6.80 22.54 3.51
C ALA A 5 -5.45 21.87 3.82
N SER A 6 -4.57 22.58 4.53
CA SER A 6 -3.32 22.02 5.06
C SER A 6 -3.63 21.29 6.36
N GLY A 7 -3.63 19.96 6.33
CA GLY A 7 -3.78 19.13 7.52
C GLY A 7 -2.46 19.02 8.30
N SER A 8 -2.19 19.95 9.19
CA SER A 8 -1.06 19.86 10.13
C SER A 8 -1.56 19.25 11.45
N GLY A 9 -1.12 18.01 11.74
CA GLY A 9 -1.17 17.44 13.08
C GLY A 9 -0.30 18.23 14.08
N PRO A 10 -0.26 17.84 15.38
CA PRO A 10 0.62 18.48 16.33
C PRO A 10 2.03 18.51 15.78
N ALA A 11 2.73 19.64 15.94
CA ALA A 11 4.04 19.87 15.34
C ALA A 11 4.98 18.68 15.65
N GLY A 12 5.39 17.95 14.60
CA GLY A 12 6.28 16.80 14.69
C GLY A 12 5.63 15.41 14.53
N PHE A 13 4.29 15.27 14.48
CA PHE A 13 3.65 13.96 14.29
C PHE A 13 3.26 13.74 12.82
N PRO A 14 3.56 12.59 12.19
CA PRO A 14 3.25 12.35 10.79
C PRO A 14 1.74 12.22 10.56
N ALA A 15 1.25 12.81 9.45
CA ALA A 15 -0.14 12.68 9.01
C ALA A 15 -0.38 11.34 8.30
N VAL A 16 0.66 10.81 7.65
CA VAL A 16 0.62 9.54 6.93
C VAL A 16 1.93 8.78 7.10
N SER A 17 1.85 7.45 7.28
CA SER A 17 2.97 6.52 7.22
C SER A 17 2.87 5.69 5.94
N PHE A 18 3.94 5.64 5.13
CA PHE A 18 4.01 4.70 4.01
C PHE A 18 5.05 3.62 4.28
N VAL A 19 4.65 2.36 4.11
CA VAL A 19 5.56 1.22 4.05
C VAL A 19 6.08 1.07 2.63
N MET A 20 7.40 1.06 2.47
CA MET A 20 8.11 0.88 1.20
C MET A 20 8.98 -0.38 1.27
N PRO A 21 8.49 -1.56 0.84
CA PRO A 21 9.29 -2.77 0.79
C PRO A 21 10.27 -2.72 -0.38
N ALA A 22 11.54 -2.98 -0.11
CA ALA A 22 12.62 -3.03 -1.10
C ALA A 22 13.35 -4.37 -1.04
N TYR A 23 13.67 -4.95 -2.20
CA TYR A 23 14.45 -6.18 -2.31
C TYR A 23 15.33 -6.14 -3.55
N ASN A 24 16.65 -6.02 -3.35
CA ASN A 24 17.64 -5.88 -4.42
C ASN A 24 17.32 -4.73 -5.39
N GLU A 25 17.12 -3.54 -4.84
CA GLU A 25 16.77 -2.31 -5.56
C GLU A 25 17.86 -1.23 -5.43
N GLU A 26 19.14 -1.61 -5.24
CA GLU A 26 20.24 -0.67 -5.02
C GLU A 26 20.33 0.43 -6.08
N ALA A 27 19.98 0.10 -7.34
CA ALA A 27 20.05 1.04 -8.45
C ALA A 27 19.02 2.18 -8.37
N ILE A 28 17.87 1.97 -7.68
CA ILE A 28 16.72 2.89 -7.76
C ILE A 28 16.18 3.34 -6.40
N VAL A 29 16.38 2.55 -5.33
CA VAL A 29 15.76 2.79 -4.02
C VAL A 29 16.07 4.18 -3.48
N GLY A 30 17.31 4.64 -3.57
CA GLY A 30 17.70 5.96 -3.08
C GLY A 30 17.01 7.11 -3.81
N GLN A 31 16.84 7.00 -5.12
CA GLN A 31 16.12 7.98 -5.92
C GLN A 31 14.61 7.97 -5.59
N THR A 32 14.03 6.78 -5.44
CA THR A 32 12.60 6.62 -5.10
C THR A 32 12.29 7.24 -3.75
N ILE A 33 13.13 6.96 -2.73
CA ILE A 33 12.98 7.54 -1.39
C ILE A 33 13.00 9.07 -1.47
N ARG A 34 14.01 9.68 -2.10
CA ARG A 34 14.13 11.14 -2.21
C ARG A 34 12.96 11.78 -2.95
N ARG A 35 12.43 11.12 -4.00
CA ARG A 35 11.24 11.60 -4.71
C ARG A 35 10.00 11.61 -3.81
N VAL A 36 9.77 10.55 -3.03
CA VAL A 36 8.64 10.48 -2.11
C VAL A 36 8.76 11.54 -1.02
N LEU A 37 9.93 11.68 -0.38
CA LEU A 37 10.17 12.72 0.61
C LEU A 37 9.95 14.13 0.04
N GLY A 38 10.47 14.38 -1.18
CA GLY A 38 10.32 15.67 -1.87
C GLY A 38 8.87 16.00 -2.19
N ALA A 39 8.10 15.04 -2.72
CA ALA A 39 6.70 15.26 -3.08
C ALA A 39 5.84 15.61 -1.84
N PHE A 40 5.98 14.86 -0.75
CA PHE A 40 5.27 15.14 0.49
C PHE A 40 5.76 16.44 1.16
N GLY A 41 7.06 16.71 1.13
CA GLY A 41 7.63 17.98 1.60
C GLY A 41 7.09 19.19 0.84
N ASN A 42 7.03 19.13 -0.49
CA ASN A 42 6.48 20.20 -1.34
C ASN A 42 4.97 20.42 -1.11
N ALA A 43 4.25 19.34 -0.75
CA ALA A 43 2.83 19.42 -0.39
C ALA A 43 2.60 19.90 1.05
N GLY A 44 3.66 20.04 1.87
CA GLY A 44 3.55 20.39 3.28
C GLY A 44 2.87 19.32 4.14
N ILE A 45 2.91 18.04 3.71
CA ILE A 45 2.28 16.92 4.41
C ILE A 45 3.34 16.20 5.25
N PRO A 46 3.20 16.15 6.60
CA PRO A 46 4.10 15.42 7.47
C PRO A 46 4.05 13.91 7.16
N LEU A 47 5.18 13.36 6.69
CA LEU A 47 5.32 11.97 6.26
C LEU A 47 6.21 11.20 7.22
N GLN A 48 5.84 9.95 7.53
CA GLN A 48 6.75 8.90 7.95
C GLN A 48 6.92 7.90 6.81
N LEU A 49 8.16 7.63 6.39
CA LEU A 49 8.47 6.63 5.38
C LEU A 49 9.16 5.42 6.03
N VAL A 50 8.42 4.33 6.23
CA VAL A 50 8.94 3.08 6.78
C VAL A 50 9.52 2.26 5.61
N VAL A 51 10.85 2.30 5.46
CA VAL A 51 11.53 1.60 4.37
C VAL A 51 12.03 0.25 4.85
N VAL A 52 11.50 -0.82 4.25
CA VAL A 52 11.81 -2.20 4.66
C VAL A 52 12.82 -2.81 3.69
N ASP A 53 14.03 -3.05 4.16
CA ASP A 53 14.98 -3.94 3.47
C ASP A 53 14.51 -5.39 3.68
N ASN A 54 13.85 -5.95 2.68
CA ASN A 54 13.25 -7.28 2.74
C ASN A 54 14.27 -8.41 2.48
N GLY A 55 15.44 -8.35 3.14
CA GLY A 55 16.49 -9.33 3.04
C GLY A 55 17.33 -9.22 1.78
N SER A 56 17.65 -8.01 1.33
CA SER A 56 18.49 -7.75 0.16
C SER A 56 19.90 -8.27 0.33
N ARG A 57 20.52 -8.67 -0.81
CA ARG A 57 21.88 -9.16 -0.90
C ARG A 57 22.84 -8.16 -1.56
N ASP A 58 22.30 -7.09 -2.11
CA ASP A 58 23.00 -5.95 -2.70
C ASP A 58 23.12 -4.79 -1.70
N ARG A 59 23.48 -3.61 -2.15
CA ARG A 59 23.66 -2.43 -1.32
C ARG A 59 22.35 -1.73 -0.90
N THR A 60 21.17 -2.30 -1.22
CA THR A 60 19.87 -1.71 -0.87
C THR A 60 19.78 -1.33 0.61
N GLY A 61 20.12 -2.26 1.52
CA GLY A 61 20.05 -2.01 2.96
C GLY A 61 21.05 -0.97 3.46
N GLU A 62 22.22 -0.84 2.82
CA GLU A 62 23.21 0.20 3.11
C GLU A 62 22.67 1.58 2.76
N ILE A 63 22.13 1.73 1.54
CA ILE A 63 21.53 2.97 1.04
C ILE A 63 20.38 3.42 1.94
N ILE A 64 19.50 2.51 2.35
CA ILE A 64 18.37 2.82 3.25
C ILE A 64 18.88 3.36 4.58
N ARG A 65 19.89 2.70 5.20
CA ARG A 65 20.45 3.16 6.49
C ARG A 65 21.12 4.53 6.38
N GLN A 66 21.86 4.78 5.31
CA GLN A 66 22.48 6.08 5.06
C GLN A 66 21.42 7.18 4.95
N LEU A 67 20.39 6.97 4.15
CA LEU A 67 19.32 7.97 3.99
C LEU A 67 18.52 8.19 5.27
N ALA A 68 18.37 7.17 6.12
CA ALA A 68 17.71 7.33 7.42
C ALA A 68 18.52 8.19 8.40
N GLN A 69 19.84 8.28 8.25
CA GLN A 69 20.68 9.21 9.03
C GLN A 69 20.52 10.66 8.56
N GLU A 70 20.29 10.86 7.25
CA GLU A 70 20.13 12.17 6.63
C GLU A 70 18.70 12.73 6.79
N HIS A 71 17.68 11.84 6.87
CA HIS A 71 16.26 12.17 6.85
C HIS A 71 15.52 11.54 8.03
N PRO A 72 15.16 12.30 9.07
CA PRO A 72 14.48 11.77 10.26
C PRO A 72 13.07 11.24 9.99
N GLN A 73 12.48 11.54 8.82
CA GLN A 73 11.20 10.99 8.37
C GLN A 73 11.29 9.51 7.98
N ILE A 74 12.51 8.97 7.78
CA ILE A 74 12.71 7.57 7.39
C ILE A 74 12.84 6.72 8.65
N THR A 75 12.03 5.66 8.71
CA THR A 75 12.14 4.60 9.69
C THR A 75 12.65 3.33 8.98
N PRO A 76 13.94 2.97 9.12
CA PRO A 76 14.47 1.77 8.47
C PRO A 76 14.05 0.52 9.23
N VAL A 77 13.57 -0.49 8.49
CA VAL A 77 13.26 -1.83 9.02
C VAL A 77 14.06 -2.85 8.20
N ARG A 78 14.65 -3.84 8.86
CA ARG A 78 15.37 -4.93 8.18
C ARG A 78 14.72 -6.28 8.48
N VAL A 79 14.50 -7.05 7.44
CA VAL A 79 14.14 -8.47 7.48
C VAL A 79 15.36 -9.28 7.06
N GLU A 80 15.77 -10.24 7.86
CA GLU A 80 16.99 -11.02 7.58
C GLU A 80 16.87 -11.89 6.34
N LYS A 81 15.69 -12.51 6.13
CA LYS A 81 15.43 -13.42 5.02
C LYS A 81 14.17 -13.01 4.29
N ASN A 82 14.27 -12.81 2.98
CA ASN A 82 13.11 -12.58 2.14
C ASN A 82 12.21 -13.83 2.11
N VAL A 83 11.01 -13.71 2.66
CA VAL A 83 9.98 -14.75 2.63
C VAL A 83 8.78 -14.35 1.77
N GLY A 84 8.88 -13.25 1.03
CA GLY A 84 7.91 -12.79 0.06
C GLY A 84 7.57 -11.29 0.15
N TYR A 85 6.89 -10.80 -0.87
CA TYR A 85 6.48 -9.40 -1.00
C TYR A 85 5.61 -8.95 0.19
N GLY A 86 4.56 -9.72 0.50
CA GLY A 86 3.66 -9.40 1.61
C GLY A 86 4.36 -9.39 2.97
N SER A 87 5.36 -10.27 3.16
CA SER A 87 6.15 -10.30 4.40
C SER A 87 6.90 -8.99 4.64
N GLY A 88 7.48 -8.41 3.58
CA GLY A 88 8.13 -7.11 3.68
C GLY A 88 7.16 -6.00 4.15
N ILE A 89 5.95 -5.96 3.59
CA ILE A 89 4.92 -5.00 4.00
C ILE A 89 4.50 -5.23 5.45
N LEU A 90 4.18 -6.48 5.80
CA LEU A 90 3.75 -6.85 7.17
C LEU A 90 4.80 -6.51 8.22
N SER A 91 6.09 -6.60 7.88
CA SER A 91 7.19 -6.24 8.78
C SER A 91 7.28 -4.72 9.03
N GLY A 92 6.81 -3.89 8.09
CA GLY A 92 6.82 -2.44 8.22
C GLY A 92 5.60 -1.86 8.94
N ILE A 93 4.44 -2.50 8.85
CA ILE A 93 3.18 -1.99 9.44
C ILE A 93 3.30 -1.68 10.95
N PRO A 94 3.94 -2.51 11.80
CA PRO A 94 4.06 -2.21 13.23
C PRO A 94 4.84 -0.93 13.55
N ALA A 95 5.74 -0.50 12.66
CA ALA A 95 6.51 0.73 12.81
C ALA A 95 5.72 1.99 12.37
N CYS A 96 4.58 1.85 11.73
CA CYS A 96 3.74 2.96 11.31
C CYS A 96 3.02 3.59 12.51
N VAL A 97 3.21 4.90 12.71
CA VAL A 97 2.61 5.63 13.84
C VAL A 97 1.48 6.57 13.41
N ALA A 98 1.45 6.99 12.14
CA ALA A 98 0.47 7.95 11.64
C ALA A 98 -0.97 7.38 11.63
N PRO A 99 -2.00 8.25 11.65
CA PRO A 99 -3.41 7.86 11.56
C PRO A 99 -3.79 7.23 10.21
N TRP A 100 -3.03 7.55 9.16
CA TRP A 100 -3.15 6.93 7.84
C TRP A 100 -1.94 6.08 7.52
N VAL A 101 -2.18 4.86 7.03
CA VAL A 101 -1.11 3.92 6.67
C VAL A 101 -1.28 3.49 5.21
N GLY A 102 -0.20 3.59 4.46
CA GLY A 102 -0.17 3.19 3.07
C GLY A 102 0.98 2.28 2.71
N VAL A 103 0.94 1.78 1.49
CA VAL A 103 2.02 0.99 0.86
C VAL A 103 2.40 1.65 -0.45
N ILE A 104 3.69 1.87 -0.67
CA ILE A 104 4.26 2.43 -1.90
C ILE A 104 5.44 1.55 -2.37
N PRO A 105 5.55 1.23 -3.68
CA PRO A 105 6.66 0.40 -4.16
C PRO A 105 7.99 1.16 -4.21
N ALA A 106 9.10 0.43 -4.03
CA ALA A 106 10.46 0.99 -4.10
C ALA A 106 11.03 1.09 -5.53
N ASP A 107 10.36 0.51 -6.54
CA ASP A 107 10.84 0.31 -7.91
C ASP A 107 10.75 1.55 -8.82
N GLY A 108 10.32 2.68 -8.29
CA GLY A 108 10.23 3.95 -9.01
C GLY A 108 9.15 4.01 -10.10
N GLN A 109 8.25 3.01 -10.20
CA GLN A 109 7.19 2.97 -11.21
C GLN A 109 6.01 3.90 -10.90
N VAL A 110 5.87 4.32 -9.65
CA VAL A 110 4.80 5.20 -9.17
C VAL A 110 5.32 6.63 -9.08
N ASP A 111 4.56 7.59 -9.59
CA ASP A 111 4.84 8.99 -9.33
C ASP A 111 4.51 9.32 -7.88
N ALA A 112 5.43 9.96 -7.18
CA ALA A 112 5.28 10.29 -5.76
C ALA A 112 4.11 11.27 -5.54
N GLU A 113 3.85 12.13 -6.51
CA GLU A 113 2.73 13.08 -6.54
C GLU A 113 1.38 12.37 -6.57
N ASP A 114 1.30 11.18 -7.18
CA ASP A 114 0.07 10.37 -7.15
C ASP A 114 -0.21 9.86 -5.73
N ALA A 115 0.82 9.53 -4.94
CA ALA A 115 0.65 9.16 -3.54
C ALA A 115 0.18 10.34 -2.67
N VAL A 116 0.67 11.55 -2.95
CA VAL A 116 0.21 12.79 -2.30
C VAL A 116 -1.28 13.03 -2.58
N ARG A 117 -1.68 13.03 -3.86
CA ARG A 117 -3.09 13.21 -4.26
C ARG A 117 -4.00 12.16 -3.63
N LEU A 118 -3.54 10.89 -3.62
CA LEU A 118 -4.29 9.80 -3.03
C LEU A 118 -4.57 10.04 -1.54
N PHE A 119 -3.60 10.58 -0.82
CA PHE A 119 -3.75 10.95 0.59
C PHE A 119 -4.72 12.14 0.76
N GLU A 120 -4.52 13.22 0.00
CA GLU A 120 -5.38 14.41 0.06
C GLU A 120 -6.86 14.06 -0.17
N ASP A 121 -7.13 13.26 -1.20
CA ASP A 121 -8.49 12.84 -1.54
C ASP A 121 -9.09 11.87 -0.51
N ALA A 122 -8.28 10.97 0.06
CA ALA A 122 -8.71 10.09 1.15
C ALA A 122 -9.14 10.89 2.37
N VAL A 123 -8.33 11.88 2.78
CA VAL A 123 -8.66 12.79 3.89
C VAL A 123 -9.88 13.65 3.57
N ALA A 124 -9.95 14.23 2.36
CA ALA A 124 -11.07 15.06 1.93
C ALA A 124 -12.42 14.31 1.89
N SER A 125 -12.38 12.97 1.73
CA SER A 125 -13.59 12.15 1.75
C SER A 125 -14.34 12.16 3.09
N GLY A 126 -13.66 12.48 4.20
CA GLY A 126 -14.20 12.42 5.55
C GLY A 126 -14.67 11.04 6.01
N LEU A 127 -14.31 9.98 5.25
CA LEU A 127 -14.76 8.61 5.47
C LEU A 127 -13.56 7.67 5.69
N PRO A 128 -13.74 6.53 6.39
CA PRO A 128 -12.73 5.49 6.48
C PRO A 128 -12.63 4.74 5.13
N VAL A 129 -11.82 5.27 4.20
CA VAL A 129 -11.68 4.73 2.86
C VAL A 129 -10.39 3.95 2.65
N LEU A 130 -10.43 2.97 1.75
CA LEU A 130 -9.25 2.40 1.12
C LEU A 130 -9.02 3.15 -0.21
N ALA A 131 -8.11 4.10 -0.21
CA ALA A 131 -7.70 4.80 -1.42
C ALA A 131 -6.56 4.04 -2.10
N LYS A 132 -6.62 3.89 -3.42
CA LYS A 132 -5.61 3.14 -4.18
C LYS A 132 -5.48 3.60 -5.62
N ALA A 133 -4.28 3.40 -6.18
CA ALA A 133 -4.04 3.62 -7.59
C ALA A 133 -4.65 2.51 -8.45
N ARG A 134 -5.16 2.89 -9.62
CA ARG A 134 -5.54 2.01 -10.72
C ARG A 134 -4.64 2.29 -11.90
N ARG A 135 -3.85 1.29 -12.29
CA ARG A 135 -2.93 1.39 -13.42
C ARG A 135 -3.68 1.23 -14.73
N ARG A 136 -3.94 2.33 -15.43
CA ARG A 136 -4.79 2.34 -16.63
C ARG A 136 -4.06 1.91 -17.92
N PHE A 137 -2.76 2.14 -18.01
CA PHE A 137 -1.95 1.84 -19.17
C PHE A 137 -0.83 0.86 -18.78
N ARG A 138 -1.12 -0.43 -18.90
CA ARG A 138 -0.10 -1.47 -18.94
C ARG A 138 0.22 -1.74 -20.40
N MET A 139 1.45 -1.46 -20.83
CA MET A 139 1.97 -1.88 -22.13
C MET A 139 2.32 -3.38 -22.13
N ASP A 140 1.47 -4.17 -21.48
CA ASP A 140 1.59 -5.62 -21.41
C ASP A 140 0.93 -6.21 -22.67
N GLY A 141 1.56 -7.20 -23.29
CA GLY A 141 1.04 -7.85 -24.49
C GLY A 141 -0.35 -8.49 -24.31
N PRO A 142 -1.03 -8.87 -25.40
CA PRO A 142 -2.43 -9.32 -25.39
C PRO A 142 -2.66 -10.54 -24.49
N SER A 143 -1.71 -11.47 -24.40
CA SER A 143 -1.78 -12.65 -23.52
C SER A 143 -1.91 -12.28 -22.04
N ARG A 144 -1.21 -11.25 -21.58
CA ARG A 144 -1.31 -10.77 -20.19
C ARG A 144 -2.64 -10.11 -19.88
N LYS A 145 -3.25 -9.42 -20.87
CA LYS A 145 -4.61 -8.87 -20.72
C LYS A 145 -5.62 -9.98 -20.45
N VAL A 146 -5.56 -11.07 -21.23
CA VAL A 146 -6.47 -12.22 -21.08
C VAL A 146 -6.32 -12.84 -19.68
N VAL A 147 -5.09 -13.10 -19.22
CA VAL A 147 -4.82 -13.66 -17.89
C VAL A 147 -5.33 -12.71 -16.78
N SER A 148 -5.13 -11.41 -16.93
CA SER A 148 -5.62 -10.43 -15.95
C SER A 148 -7.16 -10.37 -15.91
N ILE A 149 -7.83 -10.46 -17.04
CA ILE A 149 -9.31 -10.51 -17.10
C ILE A 149 -9.82 -11.79 -16.45
N ALA A 150 -9.25 -12.95 -16.80
CA ALA A 150 -9.62 -14.24 -16.22
C ALA A 150 -9.43 -14.25 -14.69
N TYR A 151 -8.30 -13.70 -14.23
CA TYR A 151 -8.02 -13.55 -12.79
C TYR A 151 -9.07 -12.68 -12.09
N ASN A 152 -9.38 -11.50 -12.65
CA ASN A 152 -10.36 -10.60 -12.04
C ASN A 152 -11.77 -11.22 -12.02
N LEU A 153 -12.15 -11.94 -13.08
CA LEU A 153 -13.45 -12.64 -13.16
C LEU A 153 -13.53 -13.73 -12.10
N PHE A 154 -12.50 -14.56 -11.99
CA PHE A 154 -12.39 -15.61 -10.98
C PHE A 154 -12.38 -15.02 -9.56
N PHE A 155 -11.62 -13.94 -9.33
CA PHE A 155 -11.60 -13.26 -8.04
C PHE A 155 -13.00 -12.78 -7.65
N ARG A 156 -13.73 -12.15 -8.55
CA ARG A 156 -15.11 -11.67 -8.30
C ARG A 156 -16.11 -12.80 -8.06
N SER A 157 -15.93 -13.96 -8.72
CA SER A 157 -16.81 -15.13 -8.47
C SER A 157 -16.61 -15.68 -7.06
N LEU A 158 -15.39 -15.65 -6.52
CA LEU A 158 -15.08 -16.11 -5.16
C LEU A 158 -15.45 -15.09 -4.07
N PHE A 159 -15.34 -13.80 -4.39
CA PHE A 159 -15.55 -12.68 -3.45
C PHE A 159 -16.49 -11.65 -4.08
N PRO A 160 -17.81 -11.97 -4.20
CA PRO A 160 -18.77 -11.01 -4.70
C PRO A 160 -18.85 -9.79 -3.78
N GLY A 161 -18.99 -8.60 -4.39
CA GLY A 161 -19.03 -7.33 -3.66
C GLY A 161 -17.69 -6.57 -3.63
N VAL A 162 -16.55 -7.21 -3.90
CA VAL A 162 -15.28 -6.48 -4.03
C VAL A 162 -15.29 -5.65 -5.32
N GLN A 163 -15.46 -4.34 -5.18
CA GLN A 163 -15.49 -3.38 -6.27
C GLN A 163 -14.09 -2.82 -6.51
N SER A 164 -13.28 -3.49 -7.29
CA SER A 164 -11.97 -2.98 -7.74
C SER A 164 -11.67 -3.49 -9.14
N MET A 165 -11.04 -2.65 -9.96
CA MET A 165 -10.62 -3.01 -11.32
C MET A 165 -9.13 -3.38 -11.41
N ASP A 166 -8.32 -3.02 -10.43
CA ASP A 166 -6.91 -3.41 -10.32
C ASP A 166 -6.57 -3.80 -8.88
N ILE A 167 -6.84 -5.05 -8.51
CA ILE A 167 -6.66 -5.58 -7.14
C ILE A 167 -5.27 -5.26 -6.57
N ASN A 168 -4.24 -5.37 -7.42
CA ASN A 168 -2.83 -5.18 -7.04
C ASN A 168 -2.31 -3.76 -7.29
N GLY A 169 -3.20 -2.76 -7.50
CA GLY A 169 -2.80 -1.38 -7.73
C GLY A 169 -2.12 -0.77 -6.50
N LEU A 170 -0.98 -0.11 -6.71
CA LEU A 170 -0.22 0.65 -5.73
C LEU A 170 0.05 2.06 -6.28
N PRO A 171 0.15 3.08 -5.40
CA PRO A 171 0.06 3.04 -3.94
C PRO A 171 -1.35 2.70 -3.43
N LYS A 172 -1.43 2.25 -2.17
CA LYS A 172 -2.67 2.06 -1.40
C LYS A 172 -2.50 2.74 -0.07
N LEU A 173 -3.57 3.32 0.47
CA LEU A 173 -3.58 3.82 1.84
C LEU A 173 -4.98 3.71 2.44
N MET A 174 -5.03 3.62 3.77
CA MET A 174 -6.25 3.51 4.56
C MET A 174 -6.00 3.99 5.99
N PRO A 175 -7.04 4.24 6.79
CA PRO A 175 -6.87 4.51 8.22
C PRO A 175 -6.10 3.38 8.92
N ARG A 176 -5.28 3.74 9.91
CA ARG A 176 -4.45 2.81 10.67
C ARG A 176 -5.27 1.76 11.42
N ASP A 177 -6.40 2.13 11.99
CA ASP A 177 -7.31 1.21 12.66
C ASP A 177 -7.91 0.18 11.67
N VAL A 178 -8.21 0.60 10.44
CA VAL A 178 -8.69 -0.31 9.39
C VAL A 178 -7.66 -1.39 9.08
N ILE A 179 -6.39 -1.01 8.81
CA ILE A 179 -5.36 -1.99 8.46
C ILE A 179 -5.05 -2.94 9.63
N LEU A 180 -5.09 -2.44 10.86
CA LEU A 180 -4.88 -3.27 12.05
C LEU A 180 -6.04 -4.27 12.26
N ARG A 181 -7.29 -3.86 12.04
CA ARG A 181 -8.47 -4.75 12.11
C ARG A 181 -8.51 -5.79 11.01
N MET A 182 -7.80 -5.58 9.91
CA MET A 182 -7.66 -6.59 8.88
C MET A 182 -6.87 -7.82 9.35
N GLU A 183 -6.01 -7.69 10.37
CA GLU A 183 -5.18 -8.82 10.85
C GLU A 183 -4.54 -9.56 9.66
N LEU A 184 -3.80 -8.83 8.83
CA LEU A 184 -3.22 -9.34 7.59
C LEU A 184 -2.19 -10.44 7.86
N THR A 185 -2.25 -11.54 7.11
CA THR A 185 -1.38 -12.71 7.31
C THR A 185 -0.64 -13.18 6.06
N SER A 186 -1.06 -12.75 4.89
CA SER A 186 -0.50 -13.22 3.62
C SER A 186 0.92 -12.70 3.38
N LYS A 187 1.91 -13.61 3.35
CA LYS A 187 3.34 -13.26 3.22
C LYS A 187 3.80 -13.06 1.78
N GLN A 188 3.00 -13.48 0.80
CA GLN A 188 3.32 -13.44 -0.62
C GLN A 188 2.40 -12.44 -1.37
N TRP A 189 2.24 -12.63 -2.66
CA TRP A 189 1.42 -11.79 -3.53
C TRP A 189 -0.08 -11.76 -3.19
N LEU A 190 -0.55 -12.68 -2.33
CA LEU A 190 -1.94 -12.72 -1.86
C LEU A 190 -2.28 -11.55 -0.92
N LEU A 191 -1.30 -10.80 -0.42
CA LEU A 191 -1.53 -9.70 0.50
C LEU A 191 -2.46 -8.63 -0.08
N ASP A 192 -2.24 -8.23 -1.35
CA ASP A 192 -3.10 -7.24 -2.00
C ASP A 192 -4.55 -7.72 -2.16
N PRO A 193 -4.83 -8.95 -2.66
CA PRO A 193 -6.14 -9.56 -2.60
C PRO A 193 -6.73 -9.63 -1.18
N GLU A 194 -5.95 -10.02 -0.19
CA GLU A 194 -6.40 -10.10 1.21
C GLU A 194 -6.88 -8.74 1.73
N ILE A 195 -6.11 -7.67 1.47
CA ILE A 195 -6.50 -6.29 1.81
C ILE A 195 -7.86 -5.94 1.18
N MET A 196 -8.03 -6.20 -0.12
CA MET A 196 -9.26 -5.87 -0.83
C MET A 196 -10.47 -6.66 -0.33
N ILE A 197 -10.26 -7.95 -0.04
CA ILE A 197 -11.31 -8.83 0.51
C ILE A 197 -11.71 -8.34 1.89
N LYS A 198 -10.73 -8.14 2.78
CA LYS A 198 -10.99 -7.73 4.17
C LYS A 198 -11.58 -6.32 4.25
N ALA A 199 -11.15 -5.39 3.38
CA ALA A 199 -11.77 -4.07 3.26
C ALA A 199 -13.27 -4.17 2.94
N ASN A 200 -13.63 -5.01 1.97
CA ASN A 200 -15.03 -5.24 1.60
C ASN A 200 -15.87 -5.79 2.76
N TYR A 201 -15.34 -6.76 3.52
CA TYR A 201 -16.04 -7.31 4.69
C TYR A 201 -16.14 -6.34 5.87
N LEU A 202 -15.20 -5.39 5.97
CA LEU A 202 -15.23 -4.31 6.94
C LEU A 202 -16.17 -3.17 6.52
N GLY A 203 -16.77 -3.23 5.33
CA GLY A 203 -17.62 -2.16 4.79
C GLY A 203 -16.82 -0.90 4.38
N VAL A 204 -15.51 -1.03 4.21
CA VAL A 204 -14.63 0.08 3.82
C VAL A 204 -14.83 0.41 2.34
N ARG A 205 -15.17 1.65 2.05
CA ARG A 205 -15.34 2.14 0.69
C ARG A 205 -13.99 2.22 -0.03
N VAL A 206 -13.94 1.75 -1.28
CA VAL A 206 -12.73 1.82 -2.11
C VAL A 206 -12.80 3.04 -3.02
N LEU A 207 -11.77 3.89 -2.97
CA LEU A 207 -11.55 5.00 -3.90
C LEU A 207 -10.41 4.61 -4.86
N GLU A 208 -10.70 4.55 -6.16
CA GLU A 208 -9.69 4.22 -7.19
C GLU A 208 -9.36 5.43 -8.05
N TYR A 209 -8.07 5.74 -8.15
CA TYR A 209 -7.53 6.82 -8.97
C TYR A 209 -6.73 6.25 -10.14
N ASN A 210 -6.96 6.81 -11.32
CA ASN A 210 -6.19 6.42 -12.49
C ASN A 210 -4.79 7.03 -12.40
N CYS A 211 -3.78 6.18 -12.28
CA CYS A 211 -2.37 6.57 -12.28
C CYS A 211 -1.68 6.04 -13.54
N PHE A 212 -0.69 6.79 -14.02
CA PHE A 212 0.21 6.33 -15.07
C PHE A 212 1.34 5.53 -14.42
N ALA A 213 1.42 4.22 -14.69
CA ALA A 213 2.58 3.44 -14.28
C ALA A 213 3.71 3.69 -15.27
N ARG A 214 4.85 4.21 -14.79
CA ARG A 214 6.08 4.32 -15.59
C ARG A 214 6.59 2.92 -15.94
N MET A 215 7.21 2.78 -17.12
CA MET A 215 7.88 1.53 -17.47
C MET A 215 9.07 1.32 -16.54
N ARG A 216 9.28 0.06 -16.09
CA ARG A 216 10.51 -0.32 -15.40
C ARG A 216 11.70 -0.03 -16.31
N GLY A 217 12.66 0.74 -15.82
CA GLY A 217 13.89 1.04 -16.56
C GLY A 217 14.75 -0.20 -16.81
N ASN A 218 14.67 -1.22 -15.95
CA ASN A 218 15.38 -2.49 -16.09
C ASN A 218 14.58 -3.63 -15.43
N GLY A 219 14.36 -4.71 -16.17
CA GLY A 219 13.88 -5.99 -15.65
C GLY A 219 12.58 -6.52 -16.30
N LEU A 220 12.67 -7.75 -16.81
CA LEU A 220 11.52 -8.52 -17.27
C LEU A 220 10.65 -8.91 -16.07
N SER A 221 9.35 -8.71 -16.17
CA SER A 221 8.40 -9.19 -15.17
C SER A 221 8.48 -10.71 -15.06
N HIS A 222 8.82 -11.21 -13.87
CA HIS A 222 8.99 -12.64 -13.58
C HIS A 222 7.68 -13.42 -13.43
N VAL A 223 6.57 -12.97 -14.02
CA VAL A 223 5.29 -13.71 -13.96
C VAL A 223 5.33 -14.86 -14.97
N LYS A 224 5.62 -16.06 -14.49
CA LYS A 224 5.52 -17.31 -15.26
C LYS A 224 4.09 -17.85 -15.22
N ALA A 225 3.71 -18.73 -16.16
CA ALA A 225 2.39 -19.39 -16.17
C ALA A 225 2.12 -20.18 -14.87
N THR A 226 3.17 -20.77 -14.27
CA THR A 226 3.11 -21.43 -12.96
C THR A 226 2.68 -20.48 -11.85
N THR A 227 3.11 -19.23 -11.89
CA THR A 227 2.75 -18.19 -10.92
C THR A 227 1.24 -17.88 -10.98
N CYS A 228 0.63 -17.91 -12.17
CA CYS A 228 -0.82 -17.70 -12.31
C CYS A 228 -1.61 -18.81 -11.59
N TRP A 229 -1.22 -20.08 -11.77
CA TRP A 229 -1.86 -21.21 -11.09
C TRP A 229 -1.73 -21.11 -9.56
N GLU A 230 -0.55 -20.71 -9.07
CA GLU A 230 -0.31 -20.49 -7.64
C GLU A 230 -1.24 -19.40 -7.08
N PHE A 231 -1.51 -18.34 -7.84
CA PHE A 231 -2.47 -17.30 -7.46
C PHE A 231 -3.89 -17.83 -7.33
N PHE A 232 -4.36 -18.62 -8.31
CA PHE A 232 -5.70 -19.23 -8.25
C PHE A 232 -5.84 -20.18 -7.05
N ALA A 233 -4.86 -21.05 -6.86
CA ALA A 233 -4.83 -21.97 -5.74
C ALA A 233 -4.75 -21.25 -4.39
N ALA A 234 -4.00 -20.17 -4.30
CA ALA A 234 -3.89 -19.35 -3.09
C ALA A 234 -5.22 -18.68 -2.74
N LEU A 235 -5.95 -18.13 -3.73
CA LEU A 235 -7.27 -17.52 -3.51
C LEU A 235 -8.31 -18.54 -3.04
N LEU A 236 -8.34 -19.73 -3.64
CA LEU A 236 -9.22 -20.81 -3.21
C LEU A 236 -8.90 -21.24 -1.78
N ARG A 237 -7.62 -21.48 -1.50
CA ARG A 237 -7.16 -21.86 -0.16
C ARG A 237 -7.52 -20.79 0.88
N PHE A 238 -7.35 -19.52 0.55
CA PHE A 238 -7.73 -18.41 1.43
C PHE A 238 -9.25 -18.38 1.66
N ARG A 239 -10.06 -18.50 0.60
CA ARG A 239 -11.53 -18.46 0.68
C ARG A 239 -12.10 -19.50 1.64
N PHE A 240 -11.52 -20.70 1.65
CA PHE A 240 -11.96 -21.83 2.44
C PHE A 240 -11.11 -22.08 3.69
N SER A 241 -10.18 -21.17 4.02
CA SER A 241 -9.35 -21.30 5.22
C SER A 241 -10.15 -21.10 6.50
N GLY A 242 -9.78 -21.84 7.54
CA GLY A 242 -10.31 -21.65 8.90
C GLY A 242 -9.96 -20.28 9.46
N GLU A 243 -8.79 -19.73 9.13
CA GLU A 243 -8.32 -18.43 9.56
C GLU A 243 -9.22 -17.30 9.05
N PHE A 244 -9.53 -17.29 7.75
CA PHE A 244 -10.43 -16.30 7.17
C PHE A 244 -11.83 -16.38 7.76
N SER A 245 -12.35 -17.60 7.96
CA SER A 245 -13.65 -17.81 8.57
C SER A 245 -13.70 -17.38 10.03
N ALA A 246 -12.63 -17.62 10.79
CA ALA A 246 -12.50 -17.16 12.17
C ALA A 246 -12.42 -15.63 12.25
N TRP A 247 -11.59 -15.00 11.40
CA TRP A 247 -11.50 -13.55 11.31
C TRP A 247 -12.88 -12.92 11.00
N ARG A 248 -13.62 -13.44 10.02
CA ARG A 248 -14.97 -12.94 9.66
C ARG A 248 -15.93 -12.97 10.85
N ARG A 249 -15.91 -14.01 11.66
CA ARG A 249 -16.75 -14.10 12.86
C ARG A 249 -16.40 -13.03 13.89
N ARG A 250 -15.10 -12.78 14.10
CA ARG A 250 -14.65 -11.73 15.03
C ARG A 250 -15.08 -10.33 14.58
N VAL A 251 -14.87 -10.02 13.31
CA VAL A 251 -15.16 -8.70 12.73
C VAL A 251 -16.66 -8.41 12.69
N GLY A 252 -17.51 -9.40 12.39
CA GLY A 252 -18.96 -9.25 12.38
C GLY A 252 -19.57 -8.87 13.75
N ALA A 253 -18.82 -9.07 14.83
CA ALA A 253 -19.20 -8.69 16.19
C ALA A 253 -18.62 -7.32 16.63
N SER A 254 -17.87 -6.63 15.78
CA SER A 254 -17.12 -5.40 16.13
C SER A 254 -17.85 -4.12 15.73
N PRO A 255 -17.67 -3.00 16.48
CA PRO A 255 -18.33 -1.73 16.19
C PRO A 255 -17.91 -1.12 14.85
N THR A 256 -18.76 -0.23 14.34
CA THR A 256 -18.59 0.50 13.06
C THR A 256 -17.25 1.27 13.02
N LEU A 257 -16.61 1.26 11.86
CA LEU A 257 -15.41 2.05 11.59
C LEU A 257 -15.75 3.54 11.51
N THR A 258 -14.93 4.37 12.14
CA THR A 258 -14.98 5.84 12.01
C THR A 258 -13.77 6.33 11.25
N ALA A 259 -13.91 7.42 10.50
CA ALA A 259 -12.75 8.09 9.93
C ALA A 259 -11.84 8.62 11.04
N PRO A 260 -10.50 8.63 10.85
CA PRO A 260 -9.62 9.37 11.74
C PRO A 260 -10.09 10.82 11.79
N GLU A 261 -10.16 11.40 12.99
CA GLU A 261 -10.49 12.82 13.12
C GLU A 261 -9.50 13.66 12.28
N PRO A 262 -10.00 14.63 11.48
CA PRO A 262 -9.11 15.58 10.85
C PRO A 262 -8.36 16.28 11.97
N THR A 263 -7.04 16.20 11.97
CA THR A 263 -6.18 16.86 12.94
C THR A 263 -6.51 18.36 12.93
N THR A 264 -7.18 18.83 13.96
CA THR A 264 -7.76 20.18 14.05
C THR A 264 -6.68 21.24 13.84
N ARG A 265 -6.92 22.20 12.95
CA ARG A 265 -6.12 23.42 12.84
C ARG A 265 -6.02 24.06 14.23
N ALA A 266 -4.82 24.16 14.77
CA ALA A 266 -4.58 25.08 15.86
C ALA A 266 -4.91 26.49 15.33
N SER A 267 -5.94 27.10 15.89
CA SER A 267 -6.31 28.50 15.65
C SER A 267 -5.09 29.38 16.01
N LEU A 268 -4.47 29.95 14.99
CA LEU A 268 -3.58 31.09 15.15
C LEU A 268 -4.48 32.32 15.42
N THR A 269 -4.61 32.69 16.71
CA THR A 269 -4.94 34.04 17.15
C THR A 269 -3.66 34.85 17.29
#